data_842c73c787b6d4c966df72df329c7bca
#
_entry.id   842c73c787b6d4c966df72df329c7bca
#
_cell.length_a   1.000
_cell.length_b   1.000
_cell.length_c   1.000
_cell.angle_alpha   90.00
_cell.angle_beta   90.00
_cell.angle_gamma   90.00
#
_symmetry.space_group_name_H-M   'P 1'
#
loop_
_entity.id
_entity.type
_entity.pdbx_description
1 polymer ?
#
loop_
_entity_poly.entity_id
_entity_poly.type
_entity_poly.pdbx_seq_one_letter_code
_entity_poly.pdbx_strand_id
1 'polypeptide(L)'
;PYCLQLWADSPFHFKLRKARQTKVGDFSCRPGATPQITVNEDLHPFVFLITYIHEVAHLHVHKTFGSRVEAHGSEWKKRFQLLLEPVMHEGVF
;
A
#
# COMPACT_ATOMS: atom_id res chain seq x y z
N PRO A 1 9.40 13.14 -0.94
CA PRO A 1 8.72 12.14 -1.75
C PRO A 1 7.46 11.61 -1.11
N TYR A 2 6.49 11.32 -1.93
CA TYR A 2 5.16 10.91 -1.48
C TYR A 2 5.19 9.59 -0.67
N CYS A 3 6.01 8.63 -1.08
CA CYS A 3 6.10 7.36 -0.36
C CYS A 3 6.60 7.55 1.08
N LEU A 4 7.58 8.42 1.29
CA LEU A 4 8.06 8.73 2.64
C LEU A 4 6.99 9.44 3.46
N GLN A 5 6.21 10.32 2.83
CA GLN A 5 5.12 11.00 3.51
C GLN A 5 4.05 10.00 3.96
N LEU A 6 3.66 9.07 3.10
CA LEU A 6 2.71 8.02 3.46
C LEU A 6 3.22 7.17 4.61
N TRP A 7 4.51 6.83 4.60
CA TRP A 7 5.12 6.07 5.68
C TRP A 7 5.10 6.86 6.99
N ALA A 8 5.44 8.15 6.94
CA ALA A 8 5.48 9.00 8.13
C ALA A 8 4.09 9.17 8.75
N ASP A 9 3.05 9.27 7.92
CA ASP A 9 1.67 9.44 8.39
C ASP A 9 1.12 8.17 9.06
N SER A 10 1.53 7.00 8.59
CA SER A 10 1.09 5.72 9.16
C SER A 10 2.24 4.71 9.03
N PRO A 11 3.20 4.75 9.98
CA PRO A 11 4.40 3.93 9.86
C PRO A 11 4.13 2.42 9.79
N PHE A 12 4.92 1.75 8.99
CA PHE A 12 4.87 0.31 8.82
C PHE A 12 6.27 -0.21 8.54
N HIS A 13 6.45 -1.53 8.69
CA HIS A 13 7.70 -2.19 8.35
C HIS A 13 7.72 -2.47 6.85
N PHE A 14 8.65 -1.87 6.13
CA PHE A 14 8.72 -2.01 4.67
C PHE A 14 9.85 -2.96 4.28
N LYS A 15 9.55 -3.92 3.41
CA LYS A 15 10.54 -4.85 2.88
C LYS A 15 10.46 -4.96 1.37
N LEU A 16 11.62 -4.92 0.73
CA LEU A 16 11.73 -5.30 -0.67
C LEU A 16 11.89 -6.82 -0.75
N ARG A 17 11.21 -7.44 -1.70
CA ARG A 17 11.26 -8.91 -1.89
C ARG A 17 11.73 -9.22 -3.29
N LYS A 18 12.40 -10.35 -3.44
CA LYS A 18 12.71 -10.87 -4.76
C LYS A 18 11.42 -11.18 -5.51
N ALA A 19 11.50 -11.20 -6.84
CA ALA A 19 10.33 -11.45 -7.68
C ALA A 19 9.54 -12.67 -7.21
N ARG A 20 8.23 -12.50 -7.05
CA ARG A 20 7.29 -13.56 -6.70
C ARG A 20 6.35 -13.76 -7.88
N GLN A 21 5.94 -15.01 -8.11
CA GLN A 21 5.08 -15.33 -9.27
C GLN A 21 3.61 -15.01 -9.00
N THR A 22 3.19 -15.05 -7.73
CA THR A 22 1.77 -14.96 -7.39
C THR A 22 1.32 -13.60 -6.90
N LYS A 23 2.26 -12.70 -6.59
CA LYS A 23 1.91 -11.35 -6.14
C LYS A 23 3.08 -10.39 -6.35
N VAL A 24 2.78 -9.10 -6.47
CA VAL A 24 3.79 -8.05 -6.62
C VAL A 24 3.99 -7.27 -5.33
N GLY A 25 3.02 -7.31 -4.43
CA GLY A 25 3.09 -6.67 -3.11
C GLY A 25 2.21 -7.39 -2.13
N ASP A 26 2.35 -7.05 -0.84
CA ASP A 26 1.57 -7.67 0.22
C ASP A 26 1.47 -6.75 1.42
N PHE A 27 0.33 -6.80 2.10
CA PHE A 27 0.13 -6.15 3.39
C PHE A 27 -0.22 -7.22 4.42
N SER A 28 0.42 -7.16 5.58
CA SER A 28 0.10 -8.06 6.68
C SER A 28 0.15 -7.30 8.01
N CYS A 29 -0.73 -7.69 8.93
CA CYS A 29 -0.76 -7.11 10.26
C CYS A 29 -1.26 -8.16 11.24
N ARG A 30 -0.41 -8.52 12.20
CA ARG A 30 -0.78 -9.41 13.30
C ARG A 30 -1.18 -8.59 14.50
N PRO A 31 -2.12 -9.06 15.34
CA PRO A 31 -2.49 -8.36 16.57
C PRO A 31 -1.26 -8.07 17.43
N GLY A 32 -1.11 -6.81 17.86
CA GLY A 32 0.01 -6.40 18.70
C GLY A 32 1.34 -6.22 17.98
N ALA A 33 1.39 -6.42 16.67
CA ALA A 33 2.63 -6.26 15.89
C ALA A 33 2.55 -5.04 14.98
N THR A 34 3.73 -4.56 14.54
CA THR A 34 3.81 -3.49 13.56
C THR A 34 3.32 -4.01 12.20
N PRO A 35 2.45 -3.27 11.49
CA PRO A 35 2.05 -3.65 10.14
C PRO A 35 3.27 -3.78 9.22
N GLN A 36 3.19 -4.69 8.26
CA GLN A 36 4.26 -4.90 7.29
C GLN A 36 3.73 -4.80 5.87
N ILE A 37 4.48 -4.09 5.04
CA ILE A 37 4.22 -3.99 3.59
C ILE A 37 5.45 -4.50 2.87
N THR A 38 5.24 -5.36 1.86
CA THR A 38 6.29 -5.85 0.99
C THR A 38 5.98 -5.48 -0.45
N VAL A 39 7.03 -5.19 -1.23
CA VAL A 39 6.90 -4.93 -2.67
C VAL A 39 8.05 -5.62 -3.37
N ASN A 40 7.78 -6.24 -4.52
CA ASN A 40 8.82 -6.90 -5.30
C ASN A 40 9.81 -5.86 -5.85
N GLU A 41 11.10 -6.18 -5.82
CA GLU A 41 12.16 -5.24 -6.17
C GLU A 41 12.37 -5.10 -7.68
N ASP A 42 11.86 -6.02 -8.48
CA ASP A 42 12.09 -6.08 -9.93
C ASP A 42 11.04 -5.34 -10.76
N LEU A 43 10.15 -4.59 -10.12
CA LEU A 43 9.05 -3.92 -10.80
C LEU A 43 9.52 -2.65 -11.50
N HIS A 44 8.89 -2.33 -12.63
CA HIS A 44 9.03 -1.01 -13.24
C HIS A 44 8.70 0.06 -12.19
N PRO A 45 9.41 1.20 -12.15
CA PRO A 45 9.20 2.22 -11.10
C PRO A 45 7.74 2.67 -10.95
N PHE A 46 7.02 2.78 -12.06
CA PHE A 46 5.60 3.14 -12.02
C PHE A 46 4.77 2.07 -11.34
N VAL A 47 4.99 0.81 -11.70
CA VAL A 47 4.28 -0.33 -11.11
C VAL A 47 4.64 -0.45 -9.63
N PHE A 48 5.89 -0.19 -9.27
CA PHE A 48 6.32 -0.18 -7.87
C PHE A 48 5.53 0.86 -7.08
N LEU A 49 5.42 2.08 -7.60
CA LEU A 49 4.69 3.16 -6.93
C LEU A 49 3.22 2.80 -6.73
N ILE A 50 2.56 2.30 -7.76
CA ILE A 50 1.15 1.92 -7.67
C ILE A 50 0.96 0.77 -6.68
N THR A 51 1.87 -0.22 -6.69
CA THR A 51 1.82 -1.35 -5.76
C THR A 51 2.00 -0.86 -4.32
N TYR A 52 2.95 0.04 -4.08
CA TYR A 52 3.17 0.62 -2.76
C TYR A 52 1.90 1.31 -2.24
N ILE A 53 1.29 2.15 -3.07
CA ILE A 53 0.07 2.87 -2.70
C ILE A 53 -1.09 1.89 -2.46
N HIS A 54 -1.20 0.84 -3.27
CA HIS A 54 -2.20 -0.23 -3.10
C HIS A 54 -2.11 -0.84 -1.70
N GLU A 55 -0.89 -1.18 -1.26
CA GLU A 55 -0.71 -1.79 0.05
C GLU A 55 -0.90 -0.79 1.20
N VAL A 56 -0.51 0.47 1.01
CA VAL A 56 -0.79 1.52 2.01
C VAL A 56 -2.30 1.72 2.18
N ALA A 57 -3.06 1.62 1.09
CA ALA A 57 -4.53 1.70 1.18
C ALA A 57 -5.08 0.57 2.06
N HIS A 58 -4.55 -0.66 1.94
CA HIS A 58 -4.92 -1.76 2.84
C HIS A 58 -4.59 -1.43 4.30
N LEU A 59 -3.43 -0.82 4.55
CA LEU A 59 -3.04 -0.41 5.90
C LEU A 59 -4.05 0.57 6.49
N HIS A 60 -4.43 1.60 5.72
CA HIS A 60 -5.37 2.62 6.19
C HIS A 60 -6.74 2.01 6.50
N VAL A 61 -7.23 1.14 5.64
CA VAL A 61 -8.51 0.46 5.85
C VAL A 61 -8.44 -0.43 7.09
N HIS A 62 -7.36 -1.15 7.27
CA HIS A 62 -7.18 -2.01 8.45
C HIS A 62 -7.17 -1.19 9.73
N LYS A 63 -6.50 -0.04 9.75
CA LYS A 63 -6.46 0.83 10.93
C LYS A 63 -7.84 1.39 11.29
N THR A 64 -8.67 1.66 10.28
CA THR A 64 -9.99 2.26 10.49
C THR A 64 -11.06 1.22 10.79
N PHE A 65 -11.06 0.10 10.07
CA PHE A 65 -12.15 -0.88 10.11
C PHE A 65 -11.72 -2.25 10.65
N GLY A 66 -10.42 -2.50 10.81
CA GLY A 66 -9.92 -3.82 11.16
C GLY A 66 -10.17 -4.82 10.04
N SER A 67 -10.48 -6.07 10.41
CA SER A 67 -10.75 -7.13 9.44
C SER A 67 -12.25 -7.28 9.13
N ARG A 68 -13.06 -6.29 9.51
CA ARG A 68 -14.53 -6.38 9.37
C ARG A 68 -15.02 -6.08 7.96
N VAL A 69 -14.17 -5.58 7.08
CA VAL A 69 -14.52 -5.23 5.71
C VAL A 69 -13.74 -6.07 4.72
N GLU A 70 -14.24 -6.17 3.50
CA GLU A 70 -13.59 -6.94 2.44
C GLU A 70 -12.29 -6.25 2.00
N ALA A 71 -11.28 -7.08 1.67
CA ALA A 71 -9.94 -6.60 1.35
C ALA A 71 -9.92 -5.61 0.18
N HIS A 72 -10.72 -5.83 -0.86
CA HIS A 72 -10.81 -4.92 -2.00
C HIS A 72 -12.23 -4.39 -2.17
N GLY A 73 -12.92 -4.17 -1.05
CA GLY A 73 -14.28 -3.65 -1.03
C GLY A 73 -14.32 -2.14 -1.27
N SER A 74 -15.50 -1.54 -1.06
CA SER A 74 -15.71 -0.12 -1.32
C SER A 74 -14.84 0.78 -0.46
N GLU A 75 -14.55 0.41 0.78
CA GLU A 75 -13.70 1.17 1.68
C GLU A 75 -12.27 1.27 1.13
N TRP A 76 -11.72 0.14 0.67
CA TRP A 76 -10.39 0.10 0.09
C TRP A 76 -10.34 0.88 -1.23
N LYS A 77 -11.33 0.69 -2.09
CA LYS A 77 -11.38 1.39 -3.40
C LYS A 77 -11.36 2.90 -3.21
N LYS A 78 -12.14 3.42 -2.27
CA LYS A 78 -12.18 4.85 -1.99
C LYS A 78 -10.83 5.35 -1.47
N ARG A 79 -10.21 4.60 -0.55
CA ARG A 79 -8.92 4.99 0.00
C ARG A 79 -7.83 4.95 -1.06
N PHE A 80 -7.83 3.92 -1.90
CA PHE A 80 -6.86 3.79 -2.97
C PHE A 80 -6.97 4.96 -3.97
N GLN A 81 -8.19 5.31 -4.38
CA GLN A 81 -8.42 6.46 -5.25
C GLN A 81 -7.91 7.75 -4.62
N LEU A 82 -8.20 7.95 -3.33
CA LEU A 82 -7.75 9.14 -2.62
C LEU A 82 -6.22 9.23 -2.57
N LEU A 83 -5.55 8.12 -2.30
CA LEU A 83 -4.09 8.10 -2.22
C LEU A 83 -3.42 8.24 -3.58
N LEU A 84 -4.08 7.83 -4.66
CA LEU A 84 -3.57 8.00 -6.02
C LEU A 84 -3.70 9.44 -6.51
N GLU A 85 -4.59 10.22 -5.97
CA GLU A 85 -4.91 11.55 -6.47
C GLU A 85 -3.68 12.46 -6.60
N PRO A 86 -2.80 12.61 -5.58
CA PRO A 86 -1.62 13.45 -5.75
C PRO A 86 -0.70 13.01 -6.89
N VAL A 87 -0.59 11.71 -7.11
CA VAL A 87 0.24 11.16 -8.18
C VAL A 87 -0.33 11.52 -9.55
N MET A 88 -1.64 11.43 -9.69
CA MET A 88 -2.33 11.75 -10.94
C MET A 88 -2.27 13.26 -11.23
N HIS A 89 -2.42 14.08 -10.19
CA HIS A 89 -2.39 15.54 -10.34
C HIS A 89 -1.03 16.07 -10.76
N GLU A 90 0.04 15.44 -10.32
CA GLU A 90 1.40 15.88 -10.63
C GLU A 90 1.85 15.46 -12.04
N GLY A 91 0.99 14.78 -12.79
CA GLY A 91 1.31 14.38 -14.13
C GLY A 91 2.45 13.37 -14.21
N VAL A 92 2.56 12.49 -13.23
CA VAL A 92 3.60 11.48 -13.16
C VAL A 92 3.45 10.45 -14.28
N PHE A 93 2.30 10.42 -14.90
CA PHE A 93 2.00 9.46 -15.97
C PHE A 93 1.83 10.12 -17.32
#